data_eb853aa442331bccdc24ad41c33810e0
#
_entry.id   eb853aa442331bccdc24ad41c33810e0
#
_cell.length_a   1.000
_cell.length_b   1.000
_cell.length_c   1.000
_cell.angle_alpha   90.00
_cell.angle_beta   90.00
_cell.angle_gamma   90.00
#
_symmetry.space_group_name_H-M   'P 1'
#
loop_
_entity.id
_entity.type
_entity.pdbx_description
1 polymer ?
#
loop_
_entity_poly.entity_id
_entity_poly.type
_entity_poly.pdbx_seq_one_letter_code
_entity_poly.pdbx_strand_id
1 'polypeptide(L)'
;MIDWLRSNRPADFTADLSLVASGAHVEQPEYQRWLPILAQTNGRHRKVWEWCFILQALDNHNLLHAGVSAVGFGVGTEPLVAALAARGVKVLATDQAAEQAGEWGSTGQHATAVDSLRRPDLCDDQQFTELVSFRPVDMRSIPGDLGEFDVVWSSCCFEHLGSPDAGFDFVVASLGVARPGGVVVHTTELDCTAGSKPLLEQGSVANGDYACFYRRNDLQHLVRRLRAAGHSVRCNYYVGTSHPLEKQIDEQPYKHDPHLRLRVADRVVTSFGLTVTKRR
;
A
#
# COMPACT_ATOMS: atom_id res chain seq x y z
N MET A 1 -23.98 2.51 9.86
CA MET A 1 -24.58 1.25 10.34
C MET A 1 -24.37 0.03 9.41
N ILE A 2 -23.84 0.20 8.18
CA ILE A 2 -23.69 -0.88 7.19
C ILE A 2 -22.29 -1.56 7.24
N ASP A 3 -21.27 -0.89 7.76
CA ASP A 3 -19.88 -1.40 7.70
C ASP A 3 -19.58 -2.60 8.62
N TRP A 4 -20.29 -2.77 9.74
CA TRP A 4 -20.02 -3.88 10.66
C TRP A 4 -20.60 -5.23 10.18
N LEU A 5 -21.70 -5.21 9.44
CA LEU A 5 -22.32 -6.44 8.90
C LEU A 5 -21.46 -7.07 7.78
N ARG A 6 -20.67 -6.26 7.07
CA ARG A 6 -19.75 -6.73 6.02
C ARG A 6 -18.43 -7.27 6.57
N SER A 7 -18.12 -7.01 7.84
CA SER A 7 -16.83 -7.41 8.46
C SER A 7 -16.79 -8.87 8.97
N ASN A 8 -17.83 -9.66 8.77
CA ASN A 8 -17.92 -11.04 9.28
C ASN A 8 -17.49 -12.11 8.25
N ARG A 9 -17.11 -11.68 7.05
CA ARG A 9 -16.59 -12.55 5.98
C ARG A 9 -15.66 -11.76 5.08
N PRO A 10 -14.72 -12.41 4.37
CA PRO A 10 -13.92 -11.73 3.35
C PRO A 10 -14.86 -11.17 2.28
N ALA A 11 -14.54 -9.99 1.77
CA ALA A 11 -15.14 -9.51 0.53
C ALA A 11 -14.40 -10.14 -0.66
N ASP A 12 -15.01 -10.10 -1.84
CA ASP A 12 -14.32 -10.48 -3.06
C ASP A 12 -13.16 -9.51 -3.33
N PHE A 13 -12.06 -10.00 -3.89
CA PHE A 13 -10.89 -9.19 -4.16
C PHE A 13 -11.16 -8.04 -5.13
N THR A 14 -12.13 -8.21 -6.03
CA THR A 14 -12.60 -7.18 -6.97
C THR A 14 -13.57 -6.16 -6.35
N ALA A 15 -13.94 -6.34 -5.07
CA ALA A 15 -14.82 -5.37 -4.43
C ALA A 15 -14.11 -4.00 -4.35
N ASP A 16 -14.82 -2.92 -4.75
CA ASP A 16 -14.33 -1.56 -4.60
C ASP A 16 -14.41 -1.12 -3.13
N LEU A 17 -13.53 -1.69 -2.32
CA LEU A 17 -13.46 -1.54 -0.87
C LEU A 17 -12.00 -1.48 -0.40
N SER A 18 -11.76 -0.79 0.71
CA SER A 18 -10.58 -0.99 1.52
C SER A 18 -10.65 -2.37 2.20
N LEU A 19 -9.59 -3.18 2.09
CA LEU A 19 -9.60 -4.59 2.46
C LEU A 19 -8.45 -4.95 3.40
N VAL A 20 -8.67 -5.93 4.26
CA VAL A 20 -7.59 -6.66 4.95
C VAL A 20 -7.14 -7.82 4.06
N ALA A 21 -5.85 -8.09 4.00
CA ALA A 21 -5.31 -9.22 3.28
C ALA A 21 -5.88 -10.53 3.84
N SER A 22 -6.38 -11.38 2.94
CA SER A 22 -7.01 -12.66 3.28
C SER A 22 -6.50 -13.78 2.40
N GLY A 23 -6.36 -14.97 2.98
CA GLY A 23 -6.04 -16.19 2.24
C GLY A 23 -7.05 -16.49 1.14
N ALA A 24 -8.34 -16.16 1.37
CA ALA A 24 -9.38 -16.32 0.36
C ALA A 24 -9.18 -15.45 -0.89
N HIS A 25 -8.49 -14.30 -0.78
CA HIS A 25 -8.15 -13.49 -1.96
C HIS A 25 -7.13 -14.19 -2.85
N VAL A 26 -6.14 -14.85 -2.23
CA VAL A 26 -5.03 -15.49 -2.96
C VAL A 26 -5.52 -16.60 -3.89
N GLU A 27 -6.66 -17.23 -3.59
CA GLU A 27 -7.24 -18.30 -4.40
C GLU A 27 -8.14 -17.80 -5.53
N GLN A 28 -8.47 -16.49 -5.56
CA GLN A 28 -9.36 -15.93 -6.58
C GLN A 28 -8.62 -15.70 -7.91
N PRO A 29 -9.21 -16.08 -9.06
CA PRO A 29 -8.63 -15.82 -10.38
C PRO A 29 -8.32 -14.34 -10.60
N GLU A 30 -9.14 -13.45 -10.05
CA GLU A 30 -9.00 -12.01 -10.14
C GLU A 30 -7.76 -11.48 -9.42
N TYR A 31 -7.33 -12.15 -8.36
CA TYR A 31 -6.05 -11.89 -7.70
C TYR A 31 -4.89 -12.49 -8.51
N GLN A 32 -5.03 -13.75 -8.93
CA GLN A 32 -3.99 -14.49 -9.64
C GLN A 32 -3.60 -13.83 -10.97
N ARG A 33 -4.51 -13.14 -11.65
CA ARG A 33 -4.23 -12.43 -12.91
C ARG A 33 -3.17 -11.33 -12.77
N TRP A 34 -2.95 -10.78 -11.56
CA TRP A 34 -1.97 -9.73 -11.33
C TRP A 34 -0.55 -10.26 -11.16
N LEU A 35 -0.37 -11.52 -10.79
CA LEU A 35 0.95 -12.08 -10.52
C LEU A 35 1.88 -12.00 -11.74
N PRO A 36 1.51 -12.45 -12.94
CA PRO A 36 2.39 -12.32 -14.11
C PRO A 36 2.65 -10.86 -14.49
N ILE A 37 1.71 -9.96 -14.22
CA ILE A 37 1.84 -8.51 -14.47
C ILE A 37 2.90 -7.86 -13.58
N LEU A 38 3.15 -8.45 -12.43
CA LEU A 38 4.15 -8.03 -11.44
C LEU A 38 5.41 -8.89 -11.49
N ALA A 39 5.53 -9.81 -12.45
CA ALA A 39 6.57 -10.85 -12.52
C ALA A 39 6.69 -11.64 -11.21
N GLN A 40 5.56 -11.95 -10.60
CA GLN A 40 5.49 -12.75 -9.37
C GLN A 40 4.97 -14.15 -9.64
N THR A 41 5.53 -15.12 -8.95
CA THR A 41 5.08 -16.53 -9.00
C THR A 41 4.42 -16.99 -7.70
N ASN A 42 4.69 -16.26 -6.59
CA ASN A 42 4.14 -16.57 -5.28
C ASN A 42 3.20 -15.46 -4.80
N GLY A 43 1.89 -15.73 -4.84
CA GLY A 43 0.86 -14.81 -4.35
C GLY A 43 0.61 -14.88 -2.83
N ARG A 44 1.29 -15.75 -2.09
CA ARG A 44 1.06 -15.97 -0.65
C ARG A 44 1.90 -15.06 0.25
N HIS A 45 2.44 -13.98 -0.30
CA HIS A 45 3.25 -12.99 0.39
C HIS A 45 2.46 -11.67 0.52
N ARG A 46 2.43 -11.05 1.72
CA ARG A 46 1.65 -9.83 1.98
C ARG A 46 2.03 -8.66 1.07
N LYS A 47 3.31 -8.48 0.76
CA LYS A 47 3.77 -7.44 -0.17
C LYS A 47 3.22 -7.64 -1.59
N VAL A 48 3.19 -8.88 -2.06
CA VAL A 48 2.59 -9.20 -3.36
C VAL A 48 1.09 -8.92 -3.32
N TRP A 49 0.42 -9.25 -2.21
CA TRP A 49 -0.99 -8.90 -2.01
C TRP A 49 -1.22 -7.39 -2.08
N GLU A 50 -0.34 -6.57 -1.49
CA GLU A 50 -0.43 -5.12 -1.51
C GLU A 50 -0.35 -4.57 -2.93
N TRP A 51 0.61 -5.04 -3.73
CA TRP A 51 0.74 -4.63 -5.12
C TRP A 51 -0.46 -5.05 -5.98
N CYS A 52 -0.94 -6.28 -5.80
CA CYS A 52 -2.16 -6.76 -6.47
C CYS A 52 -3.38 -5.92 -6.05
N PHE A 53 -3.50 -5.57 -4.76
CA PHE A 53 -4.58 -4.73 -4.26
C PHE A 53 -4.56 -3.33 -4.90
N ILE A 54 -3.39 -2.69 -4.99
CA ILE A 54 -3.25 -1.39 -5.63
C ILE A 54 -3.68 -1.47 -7.09
N LEU A 55 -3.17 -2.45 -7.87
CA LEU A 55 -3.58 -2.63 -9.27
C LEU A 55 -5.07 -2.92 -9.41
N GLN A 56 -5.66 -3.75 -8.54
CA GLN A 56 -7.09 -4.04 -8.56
C GLN A 56 -7.94 -2.80 -8.24
N ALA A 57 -7.53 -2.00 -7.27
CA ALA A 57 -8.22 -0.75 -6.96
C ALA A 57 -8.20 0.22 -8.14
N LEU A 58 -7.08 0.34 -8.84
CA LEU A 58 -6.97 1.17 -10.05
C LEU A 58 -7.80 0.63 -11.21
N ASP A 59 -7.84 -0.70 -11.39
CA ASP A 59 -8.66 -1.35 -12.41
C ASP A 59 -10.16 -1.14 -12.18
N ASN A 60 -10.61 -1.23 -10.93
CA ASN A 60 -12.00 -0.94 -10.55
C ASN A 60 -12.45 0.48 -10.94
N HIS A 61 -11.51 1.41 -11.01
CA HIS A 61 -11.74 2.80 -11.41
C HIS A 61 -11.36 3.11 -12.87
N ASN A 62 -11.00 2.08 -13.65
CA ASN A 62 -10.54 2.22 -15.04
C ASN A 62 -9.35 3.20 -15.19
N LEU A 63 -8.32 3.04 -14.34
CA LEU A 63 -7.15 3.94 -14.29
C LEU A 63 -5.84 3.25 -14.73
N LEU A 64 -5.92 2.12 -15.43
CA LEU A 64 -4.76 1.36 -15.93
C LEU A 64 -4.60 1.48 -17.45
N HIS A 65 -4.51 2.72 -17.97
CA HIS A 65 -4.39 2.98 -19.42
C HIS A 65 -3.62 4.27 -19.71
N ALA A 66 -3.24 4.46 -20.97
CA ALA A 66 -2.60 5.68 -21.45
C ALA A 66 -3.47 6.93 -21.21
N GLY A 67 -2.82 8.02 -20.85
CA GLY A 67 -3.46 9.30 -20.51
C GLY A 67 -3.72 9.48 -19.01
N VAL A 68 -3.62 8.44 -18.20
CA VAL A 68 -3.68 8.53 -16.73
C VAL A 68 -2.33 8.98 -16.18
N SER A 69 -2.37 9.85 -15.18
CA SER A 69 -1.20 10.31 -14.42
C SER A 69 -1.23 9.78 -12.98
N ALA A 70 -0.09 9.31 -12.50
CA ALA A 70 0.02 8.73 -11.18
C ALA A 70 1.25 9.24 -10.44
N VAL A 71 1.14 9.42 -9.11
CA VAL A 71 2.27 9.68 -8.22
C VAL A 71 2.36 8.59 -7.16
N GLY A 72 3.55 8.02 -6.98
CA GLY A 72 3.85 7.06 -5.93
C GLY A 72 4.76 7.64 -4.87
N PHE A 73 4.43 7.41 -3.60
CA PHE A 73 5.23 7.85 -2.45
C PHE A 73 5.93 6.66 -1.80
N GLY A 74 7.24 6.81 -1.53
CA GLY A 74 8.05 5.74 -0.96
C GLY A 74 8.04 4.50 -1.84
N VAL A 75 8.26 4.69 -3.16
CA VAL A 75 8.04 3.60 -4.14
C VAL A 75 9.05 2.46 -4.01
N GLY A 76 10.19 2.70 -3.33
CA GLY A 76 11.22 1.68 -3.21
C GLY A 76 11.63 1.12 -4.57
N THR A 77 12.10 -0.11 -4.57
CA THR A 77 12.45 -0.87 -5.80
C THR A 77 11.31 -1.82 -6.21
N GLU A 78 10.07 -1.51 -5.83
CA GLU A 78 8.89 -2.35 -6.09
C GLU A 78 8.48 -2.37 -7.58
N PRO A 79 7.78 -3.41 -8.04
CA PRO A 79 7.43 -3.57 -9.46
C PRO A 79 6.34 -2.61 -9.95
N LEU A 80 5.62 -1.92 -9.06
CA LEU A 80 4.44 -1.12 -9.40
C LEU A 80 4.72 -0.02 -10.41
N VAL A 81 5.85 0.70 -10.29
CA VAL A 81 6.21 1.78 -11.21
C VAL A 81 6.30 1.27 -12.65
N ALA A 82 7.05 0.18 -12.86
CA ALA A 82 7.21 -0.42 -14.18
C ALA A 82 5.89 -1.06 -14.68
N ALA A 83 5.13 -1.71 -13.79
CA ALA A 83 3.85 -2.31 -14.14
C ALA A 83 2.79 -1.29 -14.57
N LEU A 84 2.79 -0.09 -13.99
CA LEU A 84 1.93 1.03 -14.38
C LEU A 84 2.41 1.65 -15.71
N ALA A 85 3.71 1.89 -15.86
CA ALA A 85 4.28 2.41 -17.10
C ALA A 85 4.01 1.48 -18.28
N ALA A 86 4.12 0.15 -18.11
CA ALA A 86 3.79 -0.84 -19.14
C ALA A 86 2.33 -0.77 -19.63
N ARG A 87 1.44 -0.12 -18.87
CA ARG A 87 0.03 0.14 -19.24
C ARG A 87 -0.20 1.54 -19.81
N GLY A 88 0.87 2.30 -20.02
CA GLY A 88 0.79 3.65 -20.56
C GLY A 88 0.47 4.73 -19.51
N VAL A 89 0.46 4.41 -18.21
CA VAL A 89 0.28 5.38 -17.14
C VAL A 89 1.55 6.22 -17.00
N LYS A 90 1.39 7.54 -16.97
CA LYS A 90 2.50 8.46 -16.68
C LYS A 90 2.77 8.50 -15.17
N VAL A 91 3.96 8.12 -14.76
CA VAL A 91 4.32 7.94 -13.35
C VAL A 91 5.34 8.97 -12.88
N LEU A 92 5.01 9.69 -11.82
CA LEU A 92 5.98 10.37 -10.98
C LEU A 92 6.28 9.46 -9.78
N ALA A 93 7.44 8.83 -9.79
CA ALA A 93 7.93 8.05 -8.66
C ALA A 93 8.60 8.96 -7.64
N THR A 94 8.30 8.80 -6.37
CA THR A 94 8.97 9.55 -5.30
C THR A 94 9.43 8.63 -4.19
N ASP A 95 10.56 8.99 -3.61
CA ASP A 95 11.10 8.34 -2.43
C ASP A 95 11.85 9.37 -1.59
N GLN A 96 12.28 9.01 -0.39
CA GLN A 96 13.08 9.87 0.45
C GLN A 96 14.42 10.18 -0.23
N ALA A 97 14.99 11.37 0.00
CA ALA A 97 16.32 11.69 -0.51
C ALA A 97 17.39 10.72 0.05
N ALA A 98 18.37 10.36 -0.75
CA ALA A 98 19.38 9.36 -0.40
C ALA A 98 20.10 9.67 0.94
N GLU A 99 20.36 10.96 1.19
CA GLU A 99 20.99 11.45 2.42
C GLU A 99 20.12 11.28 3.66
N GLN A 100 18.83 11.11 3.47
CA GLN A 100 17.82 10.94 4.53
C GLN A 100 17.35 9.49 4.68
N ALA A 101 17.80 8.60 3.79
CA ALA A 101 17.31 7.22 3.73
C ALA A 101 17.69 6.37 4.96
N GLY A 102 18.67 6.83 5.79
CA GLY A 102 19.05 6.12 7.01
C GLY A 102 19.35 4.64 6.75
N GLU A 103 18.73 3.76 7.53
CA GLU A 103 18.88 2.31 7.40
C GLU A 103 18.23 1.74 6.13
N TRP A 104 17.23 2.42 5.53
CA TRP A 104 16.59 2.00 4.28
C TRP A 104 17.57 1.87 3.12
N GLY A 105 18.61 2.71 3.10
CA GLY A 105 19.68 2.63 2.11
C GLY A 105 20.43 1.29 2.11
N SER A 106 20.50 0.61 3.25
CA SER A 106 21.16 -0.70 3.40
C SER A 106 20.27 -1.89 3.04
N THR A 107 18.95 -1.69 2.97
CA THR A 107 17.98 -2.79 2.71
C THR A 107 17.85 -3.16 1.24
N GLY A 108 18.34 -2.32 0.33
CA GLY A 108 18.11 -2.45 -1.11
C GLY A 108 16.68 -2.15 -1.55
N GLN A 109 15.84 -1.66 -0.65
CA GLN A 109 14.42 -1.34 -0.92
C GLN A 109 14.21 0.12 -1.28
N HIS A 110 15.18 0.99 -1.06
CA HIS A 110 15.09 2.43 -1.31
C HIS A 110 15.45 2.77 -2.76
N ALA A 111 14.61 3.61 -3.40
CA ALA A 111 14.88 4.14 -4.73
C ALA A 111 15.62 5.48 -4.65
N THR A 112 16.76 5.59 -5.30
CA THR A 112 17.57 6.82 -5.31
C THR A 112 17.49 7.59 -6.62
N ALA A 113 17.07 6.93 -7.70
CA ALA A 113 16.98 7.49 -9.04
C ALA A 113 16.01 6.68 -9.91
N VAL A 114 15.60 7.24 -11.05
CA VAL A 114 14.71 6.59 -12.00
C VAL A 114 15.25 5.25 -12.50
N ASP A 115 16.55 5.10 -12.64
CA ASP A 115 17.15 3.87 -13.15
C ASP A 115 17.03 2.69 -12.19
N SER A 116 16.96 2.93 -10.87
CA SER A 116 16.73 1.88 -9.87
C SER A 116 15.32 1.25 -9.95
N LEU A 117 14.41 1.89 -10.69
CA LEU A 117 13.02 1.46 -10.87
C LEU A 117 12.81 0.67 -12.17
N ARG A 118 13.85 0.54 -13.00
CA ARG A 118 13.74 -0.18 -14.26
C ARG A 118 13.52 -1.67 -14.04
N ARG A 119 12.53 -2.19 -14.74
CA ARG A 119 12.18 -3.60 -14.76
C ARG A 119 11.94 -4.02 -16.21
N PRO A 120 13.03 -4.39 -16.96
CA PRO A 120 12.91 -4.80 -18.37
C PRO A 120 12.01 -6.02 -18.58
N ASP A 121 11.84 -6.82 -17.54
CA ASP A 121 10.91 -7.96 -17.51
C ASP A 121 9.43 -7.54 -17.46
N LEU A 122 9.13 -6.26 -17.16
CA LEU A 122 7.77 -5.72 -17.02
C LEU A 122 7.43 -4.64 -18.03
N CYS A 123 8.38 -3.75 -18.34
CA CYS A 123 8.16 -2.58 -19.19
C CYS A 123 9.32 -2.40 -20.15
N ASP A 124 9.01 -2.13 -21.41
CA ASP A 124 10.00 -1.75 -22.43
C ASP A 124 10.74 -0.48 -22.00
N ASP A 125 12.07 -0.45 -22.27
CA ASP A 125 12.96 0.64 -21.84
C ASP A 125 12.60 1.99 -22.45
N GLN A 126 12.12 2.02 -23.71
CA GLN A 126 11.70 3.27 -24.34
C GLN A 126 10.43 3.79 -23.66
N GLN A 127 9.42 2.94 -23.51
CA GLN A 127 8.18 3.29 -22.84
C GLN A 127 8.41 3.74 -21.39
N PHE A 128 9.29 3.03 -20.67
CA PHE A 128 9.67 3.40 -19.30
C PHE A 128 10.29 4.80 -19.27
N THR A 129 11.24 5.09 -20.15
CA THR A 129 11.92 6.40 -20.23
C THR A 129 10.95 7.54 -20.55
N GLU A 130 9.96 7.30 -21.39
CA GLU A 130 8.95 8.30 -21.78
C GLU A 130 7.93 8.59 -20.67
N LEU A 131 7.59 7.58 -19.85
CA LEU A 131 6.46 7.66 -18.92
C LEU A 131 6.87 7.83 -17.46
N VAL A 132 8.10 7.48 -17.07
CA VAL A 132 8.52 7.50 -15.68
C VAL A 132 9.48 8.65 -15.40
N SER A 133 9.19 9.39 -14.36
CA SER A 133 10.07 10.39 -13.77
C SER A 133 10.27 10.12 -12.28
N PHE A 134 11.35 10.65 -11.71
CA PHE A 134 11.66 10.48 -10.28
C PHE A 134 11.92 11.84 -9.65
N ARG A 135 11.42 12.05 -8.43
CA ARG A 135 11.70 13.23 -7.60
C ARG A 135 11.81 12.81 -6.13
N PRO A 136 12.89 13.16 -5.42
CA PRO A 136 12.94 12.97 -3.96
C PRO A 136 11.84 13.78 -3.26
N VAL A 137 11.07 13.12 -2.39
CA VAL A 137 10.01 13.76 -1.60
C VAL A 137 9.94 13.13 -0.21
N ASP A 138 9.95 13.97 0.82
CA ASP A 138 9.60 13.54 2.16
C ASP A 138 8.07 13.45 2.31
N MET A 139 7.56 12.28 2.61
CA MET A 139 6.12 12.02 2.80
C MET A 139 5.51 12.87 3.91
N ARG A 140 6.31 13.31 4.89
CA ARG A 140 5.88 14.19 5.98
C ARG A 140 5.70 15.65 5.55
N SER A 141 6.21 16.01 4.35
CA SER A 141 6.15 17.38 3.82
C SER A 141 6.03 17.35 2.30
N ILE A 142 4.84 17.00 1.80
CA ILE A 142 4.57 16.94 0.35
C ILE A 142 4.65 18.35 -0.24
N PRO A 143 5.52 18.60 -1.25
CA PRO A 143 5.65 19.92 -1.85
C PRO A 143 4.38 20.35 -2.59
N GLY A 144 3.98 21.62 -2.43
CA GLY A 144 2.80 22.15 -3.09
C GLY A 144 2.91 22.27 -4.62
N ASP A 145 4.13 22.20 -5.16
CA ASP A 145 4.42 22.26 -6.60
C ASP A 145 4.50 20.85 -7.26
N LEU A 146 4.11 19.80 -6.55
CA LEU A 146 4.20 18.43 -7.07
C LEU A 146 3.23 18.20 -8.26
N GLY A 147 2.14 18.96 -8.31
CA GLY A 147 1.10 18.82 -9.33
C GLY A 147 -0.13 18.07 -8.83
N GLU A 148 -1.03 17.74 -9.76
CA GLU A 148 -2.24 16.96 -9.48
C GLU A 148 -2.29 15.72 -10.36
N PHE A 149 -2.71 14.59 -9.77
CA PHE A 149 -2.68 13.28 -10.38
C PHE A 149 -4.07 12.60 -10.35
N ASP A 150 -4.33 11.72 -11.31
CA ASP A 150 -5.51 10.88 -11.32
C ASP A 150 -5.41 9.79 -10.25
N VAL A 151 -4.17 9.34 -9.98
CA VAL A 151 -3.82 8.27 -9.03
C VAL A 151 -2.74 8.77 -8.07
N VAL A 152 -2.93 8.46 -6.79
CA VAL A 152 -1.90 8.62 -5.74
C VAL A 152 -1.77 7.29 -5.02
N TRP A 153 -0.53 6.77 -4.82
CA TRP A 153 -0.36 5.53 -4.06
C TRP A 153 0.87 5.53 -3.15
N SER A 154 0.85 4.66 -2.18
CA SER A 154 2.02 4.18 -1.44
C SER A 154 1.85 2.72 -1.01
N SER A 155 2.94 1.99 -0.87
CA SER A 155 2.92 0.57 -0.49
C SER A 155 3.72 0.35 0.78
N CYS A 156 3.01 0.17 1.93
CA CYS A 156 3.63 -0.16 3.22
C CYS A 156 4.71 0.86 3.65
N CYS A 157 4.39 2.15 3.62
CA CYS A 157 5.35 3.22 3.89
C CYS A 157 4.90 4.14 5.03
N PHE A 158 3.61 4.47 5.12
CA PHE A 158 3.17 5.52 6.04
C PHE A 158 3.20 5.11 7.51
N GLU A 159 3.32 3.84 7.81
CA GLU A 159 3.60 3.30 9.15
C GLU A 159 5.00 3.65 9.68
N HIS A 160 5.92 4.07 8.80
CA HIS A 160 7.32 4.38 9.13
C HIS A 160 7.59 5.89 9.33
N LEU A 161 6.56 6.73 9.37
CA LEU A 161 6.73 8.19 9.42
C LEU A 161 7.00 8.78 10.82
N GLY A 162 7.38 7.94 11.79
CA GLY A 162 7.84 8.36 13.14
C GLY A 162 6.73 8.44 14.18
N SER A 163 5.45 8.51 13.80
CA SER A 163 4.30 8.37 14.71
C SER A 163 3.04 7.93 13.95
N PRO A 164 2.04 7.37 14.66
CA PRO A 164 0.75 7.02 14.07
C PRO A 164 0.04 8.21 13.41
N ASP A 165 0.09 9.36 14.07
CA ASP A 165 -0.54 10.59 13.58
C ASP A 165 0.17 11.13 12.34
N ALA A 166 1.51 11.05 12.28
CA ALA A 166 2.27 11.43 11.08
C ALA A 166 1.87 10.59 9.87
N GLY A 167 1.64 9.28 10.05
CA GLY A 167 1.11 8.41 8.99
C GLY A 167 -0.29 8.82 8.55
N PHE A 168 -1.19 9.15 9.48
CA PHE A 168 -2.53 9.62 9.14
C PHE A 168 -2.52 11.00 8.47
N ASP A 169 -1.65 11.89 8.92
CA ASP A 169 -1.48 13.22 8.31
C ASP A 169 -0.95 13.11 6.89
N PHE A 170 -0.01 12.19 6.62
CA PHE A 170 0.42 11.88 5.26
C PHE A 170 -0.75 11.41 4.39
N VAL A 171 -1.58 10.46 4.84
CA VAL A 171 -2.74 9.98 4.07
C VAL A 171 -3.69 11.14 3.73
N VAL A 172 -3.92 12.06 4.67
CA VAL A 172 -4.75 13.25 4.43
C VAL A 172 -4.05 14.22 3.47
N ALA A 173 -2.76 14.48 3.66
CA ALA A 173 -1.98 15.39 2.81
C ALA A 173 -1.87 14.88 1.37
N SER A 174 -1.75 13.57 1.17
CA SER A 174 -1.65 12.93 -0.14
C SER A 174 -2.89 13.19 -1.03
N LEU A 175 -4.06 13.40 -0.41
CA LEU A 175 -5.26 13.84 -1.12
C LEU A 175 -5.11 15.25 -1.74
N GLY A 176 -4.19 16.07 -1.21
CA GLY A 176 -3.90 17.40 -1.78
C GLY A 176 -3.41 17.35 -3.21
N VAL A 177 -2.66 16.31 -3.57
CA VAL A 177 -2.09 16.10 -4.92
C VAL A 177 -2.93 15.16 -5.80
N ALA A 178 -4.06 14.65 -5.32
CA ALA A 178 -5.02 13.96 -6.17
C ALA A 178 -5.96 14.99 -6.84
N ARG A 179 -6.36 14.77 -8.09
CA ARG A 179 -7.41 15.54 -8.75
C ARG A 179 -8.77 15.35 -8.08
N PRO A 180 -9.71 16.28 -8.20
CA PRO A 180 -11.11 16.04 -7.83
C PRO A 180 -11.65 14.79 -8.54
N GLY A 181 -12.17 13.80 -7.77
CA GLY A 181 -12.57 12.49 -8.28
C GLY A 181 -11.44 11.50 -8.51
N GLY A 182 -10.19 11.89 -8.27
CA GLY A 182 -9.02 11.00 -8.32
C GLY A 182 -9.02 9.94 -7.21
N VAL A 183 -8.26 8.88 -7.43
CA VAL A 183 -8.19 7.71 -6.54
C VAL A 183 -6.87 7.68 -5.79
N VAL A 184 -6.95 7.54 -4.49
CA VAL A 184 -5.80 7.43 -3.59
C VAL A 184 -5.80 6.04 -2.97
N VAL A 185 -4.70 5.29 -3.16
CA VAL A 185 -4.57 3.91 -2.69
C VAL A 185 -3.32 3.78 -1.84
N HIS A 186 -3.48 3.41 -0.58
CA HIS A 186 -2.36 3.16 0.32
C HIS A 186 -2.46 1.77 0.92
N THR A 187 -1.33 1.13 1.17
CA THR A 187 -1.29 -0.08 2.00
C THR A 187 -0.47 0.15 3.26
N THR A 188 -0.77 -0.59 4.30
CA THR A 188 -0.06 -0.52 5.59
C THR A 188 -0.19 -1.81 6.37
N GLU A 189 0.51 -1.90 7.48
CA GLU A 189 0.47 -3.04 8.38
C GLU A 189 -0.65 -2.93 9.41
N LEU A 190 -1.47 -3.98 9.49
CA LEU A 190 -2.55 -4.15 10.45
C LEU A 190 -2.15 -5.14 11.54
N ASP A 191 -2.19 -4.71 12.80
CA ASP A 191 -2.06 -5.58 13.97
C ASP A 191 -3.34 -6.41 14.15
N CYS A 192 -3.20 -7.72 14.03
CA CYS A 192 -4.24 -8.72 14.23
C CYS A 192 -4.19 -9.38 15.61
N THR A 193 -3.30 -8.96 16.49
CA THR A 193 -3.11 -9.56 17.82
C THR A 193 -4.31 -9.26 18.72
N ALA A 194 -4.94 -10.30 19.26
CA ALA A 194 -6.04 -10.13 20.20
C ALA A 194 -5.56 -9.43 21.49
N GLY A 195 -6.29 -8.40 21.94
CA GLY A 195 -5.97 -7.68 23.17
C GLY A 195 -4.72 -6.81 23.12
N SER A 196 -4.24 -6.48 21.92
CA SER A 196 -3.06 -5.60 21.77
C SER A 196 -3.25 -4.25 22.44
N LYS A 197 -2.15 -3.72 23.01
CA LYS A 197 -2.13 -2.41 23.68
C LYS A 197 -2.43 -1.26 22.70
N PRO A 198 -2.87 -0.10 23.20
CA PRO A 198 -3.03 1.10 22.38
C PRO A 198 -1.79 1.46 21.57
N LEU A 199 -1.99 2.04 20.41
CA LEU A 199 -0.95 2.43 19.46
C LEU A 199 0.13 3.32 20.08
N LEU A 200 -0.26 4.23 21.00
CA LEU A 200 0.63 5.17 21.70
C LEU A 200 1.72 4.48 22.55
N GLU A 201 1.57 3.19 22.85
CA GLU A 201 2.55 2.40 23.61
C GLU A 201 3.46 1.54 22.71
N GLN A 202 3.31 1.63 21.39
CA GLN A 202 4.14 0.86 20.46
C GLN A 202 5.48 1.58 20.27
N GLY A 203 6.54 1.01 20.81
CA GLY A 203 7.91 1.45 20.59
C GLY A 203 8.48 0.98 19.25
N SER A 204 9.69 1.39 18.94
CA SER A 204 10.43 0.98 17.74
C SER A 204 10.48 -0.54 17.56
N VAL A 205 10.36 -1.01 16.34
CA VAL A 205 10.64 -2.39 15.96
C VAL A 205 12.14 -2.66 16.04
N ALA A 206 12.53 -3.91 16.26
CA ALA A 206 13.92 -4.32 16.29
C ALA A 206 14.69 -3.77 15.07
N ASN A 207 15.80 -3.08 15.32
CA ASN A 207 16.77 -2.43 14.42
C ASN A 207 16.70 -0.88 14.38
N GLY A 208 15.95 -0.22 15.26
CA GLY A 208 15.95 1.24 15.34
C GLY A 208 14.92 1.94 14.45
N ASP A 209 14.32 1.24 13.46
CA ASP A 209 13.28 1.80 12.64
C ASP A 209 11.95 1.87 13.39
N TYR A 210 11.28 3.02 13.29
CA TYR A 210 9.94 3.17 13.79
C TYR A 210 8.95 2.56 12.79
N ALA A 211 8.16 1.58 13.25
CA ALA A 211 7.00 1.10 12.50
C ALA A 211 5.77 1.10 13.41
N CYS A 212 4.67 1.59 12.89
CA CYS A 212 3.39 1.61 13.56
C CYS A 212 2.48 0.53 13.01
N PHE A 213 2.15 -0.48 13.82
CA PHE A 213 1.15 -1.47 13.46
C PHE A 213 -0.23 -0.96 13.84
N TYR A 214 -0.96 -0.44 12.84
CA TYR A 214 -2.31 0.09 13.06
C TYR A 214 -3.29 -1.02 13.42
N ARG A 215 -4.15 -0.77 14.39
CA ARG A 215 -5.26 -1.65 14.71
C ARG A 215 -6.50 -1.25 13.95
N ARG A 216 -7.50 -2.12 13.93
CA ARG A 216 -8.79 -1.84 13.31
C ARG A 216 -9.41 -0.50 13.77
N ASN A 217 -9.36 -0.19 15.07
CA ASN A 217 -9.94 1.04 15.60
C ASN A 217 -9.21 2.29 15.11
N ASP A 218 -7.89 2.20 14.93
CA ASP A 218 -7.06 3.28 14.44
C ASP A 218 -7.40 3.57 12.96
N LEU A 219 -7.48 2.53 12.13
CA LEU A 219 -7.91 2.65 10.73
C LEU A 219 -9.35 3.15 10.62
N GLN A 220 -10.26 2.72 11.51
CA GLN A 220 -11.62 3.26 11.55
C GLN A 220 -11.64 4.74 11.93
N HIS A 221 -10.71 5.20 12.78
CA HIS A 221 -10.56 6.62 13.08
C HIS A 221 -10.11 7.41 11.83
N LEU A 222 -9.08 6.95 11.14
CA LEU A 222 -8.65 7.55 9.86
C LEU A 222 -9.80 7.62 8.86
N VAL A 223 -10.53 6.52 8.65
CA VAL A 223 -11.66 6.47 7.71
C VAL A 223 -12.77 7.46 8.10
N ARG A 224 -13.08 7.62 9.40
CA ARG A 224 -14.04 8.65 9.84
C ARG A 224 -13.56 10.07 9.52
N ARG A 225 -12.26 10.35 9.72
CA ARG A 225 -11.64 11.65 9.37
C ARG A 225 -11.77 11.92 7.87
N LEU A 226 -11.48 10.95 7.01
CA LEU A 226 -11.59 11.07 5.56
C LEU A 226 -13.04 11.30 5.09
N ARG A 227 -14.00 10.55 5.65
CA ARG A 227 -15.42 10.71 5.36
C ARG A 227 -15.97 12.06 5.83
N ALA A 228 -15.54 12.53 6.99
CA ALA A 228 -15.92 13.86 7.50
C ALA A 228 -15.40 15.00 6.59
N ALA A 229 -14.27 14.81 5.91
CA ALA A 229 -13.76 15.69 4.88
C ALA A 229 -14.50 15.56 3.52
N GLY A 230 -15.49 14.66 3.41
CA GLY A 230 -16.33 14.46 2.24
C GLY A 230 -15.79 13.45 1.23
N HIS A 231 -14.70 12.74 1.53
CA HIS A 231 -14.14 11.72 0.65
C HIS A 231 -14.95 10.41 0.73
N SER A 232 -14.95 9.64 -0.38
CA SER A 232 -15.60 8.33 -0.40
C SER A 232 -14.61 7.25 0.03
N VAL A 233 -14.94 6.53 1.10
CA VAL A 233 -14.17 5.39 1.60
C VAL A 233 -15.14 4.32 2.06
N ARG A 234 -15.02 3.11 1.54
CA ARG A 234 -15.78 1.93 1.97
C ARG A 234 -14.81 0.85 2.41
N CYS A 235 -15.10 0.15 3.51
CA CYS A 235 -14.16 -0.80 4.11
C CYS A 235 -14.82 -2.13 4.44
N ASN A 236 -14.05 -3.20 4.27
CA ASN A 236 -14.28 -4.48 4.91
C ASN A 236 -13.08 -4.77 5.82
N TYR A 237 -13.31 -4.79 7.14
CA TYR A 237 -12.28 -5.03 8.16
C TYR A 237 -12.23 -6.49 8.60
N TYR A 238 -12.60 -7.41 7.74
CA TYR A 238 -12.54 -8.83 8.06
C TYR A 238 -11.09 -9.27 8.26
N VAL A 239 -10.79 -9.72 9.47
CA VAL A 239 -9.54 -10.40 9.80
C VAL A 239 -9.85 -11.89 9.86
N GLY A 240 -9.52 -12.62 8.80
CA GLY A 240 -9.80 -14.04 8.69
C GLY A 240 -9.06 -14.86 9.75
N THR A 241 -9.68 -15.96 10.15
CA THR A 241 -9.11 -16.94 11.09
C THR A 241 -9.34 -18.38 10.66
N SER A 242 -10.08 -18.58 9.58
CA SER A 242 -10.52 -19.91 9.15
C SER A 242 -9.71 -20.48 7.99
N HIS A 243 -9.23 -19.60 7.09
CA HIS A 243 -8.46 -20.02 5.92
C HIS A 243 -7.09 -20.59 6.33
N PRO A 244 -6.58 -21.67 5.69
CA PRO A 244 -5.29 -22.26 6.03
C PRO A 244 -4.12 -21.25 6.04
N LEU A 245 -4.06 -20.34 5.08
CA LEU A 245 -3.02 -19.29 5.02
C LEU A 245 -3.12 -18.28 6.17
N GLU A 246 -4.30 -18.08 6.74
CA GLU A 246 -4.52 -17.16 7.86
C GLU A 246 -4.11 -17.77 9.21
N LYS A 247 -4.01 -19.11 9.27
CA LYS A 247 -3.54 -19.86 10.45
C LYS A 247 -2.03 -19.99 10.49
N GLN A 248 -1.36 -19.80 9.37
CA GLN A 248 0.09 -19.88 9.27
C GLN A 248 0.67 -18.49 9.53
N ILE A 249 1.45 -18.41 10.62
CA ILE A 249 2.18 -17.20 10.99
C ILE A 249 3.64 -17.45 10.67
N ASP A 250 4.21 -16.65 9.79
CA ASP A 250 5.63 -16.69 9.50
C ASP A 250 6.40 -16.01 10.63
N GLU A 251 7.36 -16.74 11.20
CA GLU A 251 8.16 -16.31 12.35
C GLU A 251 9.64 -16.22 11.96
N GLN A 252 10.37 -15.35 12.64
CA GLN A 252 11.82 -15.21 12.40
C GLN A 252 12.60 -16.51 12.71
N PRO A 253 13.56 -16.91 11.84
CA PRO A 253 13.89 -16.32 10.55
C PRO A 253 12.79 -16.59 9.52
N TYR A 254 12.29 -15.54 8.87
CA TYR A 254 11.15 -15.64 7.96
C TYR A 254 11.42 -16.58 6.79
N LYS A 255 10.43 -17.42 6.48
CA LYS A 255 10.47 -18.36 5.35
C LYS A 255 9.90 -17.76 4.07
N HIS A 256 9.12 -16.68 4.19
CA HIS A 256 8.50 -15.95 3.09
C HIS A 256 7.50 -16.74 2.21
N ASP A 257 7.11 -17.97 2.65
CA ASP A 257 6.12 -18.77 1.95
C ASP A 257 5.44 -19.82 2.88
N PRO A 258 4.20 -19.59 3.32
CA PRO A 258 3.44 -18.36 3.12
C PRO A 258 3.91 -17.23 4.06
N HIS A 259 3.77 -15.99 3.61
CA HIS A 259 4.11 -14.79 4.37
C HIS A 259 2.95 -13.78 4.37
N LEU A 260 1.71 -14.27 4.40
CA LEU A 260 0.52 -13.42 4.45
C LEU A 260 0.32 -12.82 5.85
N ARG A 261 0.69 -13.59 6.88
CA ARG A 261 0.77 -13.16 8.27
C ARG A 261 2.16 -13.43 8.81
N LEU A 262 2.66 -12.51 9.57
CA LEU A 262 3.99 -12.63 10.17
C LEU A 262 3.97 -12.17 11.63
N ARG A 263 4.90 -12.71 12.41
CA ARG A 263 5.15 -12.25 13.76
C ARG A 263 6.28 -11.24 13.76
N VAL A 264 5.95 -10.04 14.25
CA VAL A 264 6.93 -9.00 14.51
C VAL A 264 6.89 -8.70 16.00
N ALA A 265 7.97 -8.99 16.72
CA ALA A 265 8.02 -8.98 18.17
C ALA A 265 6.85 -9.80 18.78
N ASP A 266 6.01 -9.18 19.60
CA ASP A 266 4.83 -9.80 20.23
C ASP A 266 3.54 -9.68 19.37
N ARG A 267 3.63 -9.15 18.14
CA ARG A 267 2.49 -8.86 17.28
C ARG A 267 2.36 -9.84 16.13
N VAL A 268 1.12 -10.13 15.77
CA VAL A 268 0.79 -10.79 14.51
C VAL A 268 0.24 -9.73 13.57
N VAL A 269 0.91 -9.52 12.45
CA VAL A 269 0.55 -8.46 11.49
C VAL A 269 0.20 -9.04 10.12
N THR A 270 -0.62 -8.30 9.39
CA THR A 270 -0.93 -8.53 7.98
C THR A 270 -1.11 -7.19 7.28
N SER A 271 -1.43 -7.17 5.99
CA SER A 271 -1.64 -5.92 5.26
C SER A 271 -3.10 -5.47 5.27
N PHE A 272 -3.28 -4.16 5.29
CA PHE A 272 -4.54 -3.47 5.01
C PHE A 272 -4.36 -2.54 3.83
N GLY A 273 -5.24 -2.64 2.85
CA GLY A 273 -5.32 -1.74 1.71
C GLY A 273 -6.45 -0.73 1.90
N LEU A 274 -6.10 0.55 1.78
CA LEU A 274 -7.01 1.70 1.86
C LEU A 274 -7.24 2.26 0.46
N THR A 275 -8.50 2.35 0.02
CA THR A 275 -8.90 3.04 -1.21
C THR A 275 -9.79 4.22 -0.87
N VAL A 276 -9.44 5.39 -1.38
CA VAL A 276 -10.16 6.66 -1.17
C VAL A 276 -10.44 7.29 -2.52
N THR A 277 -11.69 7.66 -2.80
CA THR A 277 -12.00 8.55 -3.92
C THR A 277 -12.12 9.97 -3.40
N LYS A 278 -11.29 10.89 -3.91
CA LYS A 278 -11.34 12.30 -3.52
C LYS A 278 -12.69 12.89 -3.94
N ARG A 279 -13.33 13.68 -3.06
CA ARG A 279 -14.54 14.42 -3.44
C ARG A 279 -14.30 15.30 -4.66
N ARG A 280 -15.31 15.41 -5.49
CA ARG A 280 -15.34 16.35 -6.63
C ARG A 280 -15.43 17.80 -6.20
#